data_684abf062206a8c871cd48c568fbaeea
#
_entry.id   684abf062206a8c871cd48c568fbaeea
#
_cell.length_a   1.000
_cell.length_b   1.000
_cell.length_c   1.000
_cell.angle_alpha   90.00
_cell.angle_beta   90.00
_cell.angle_gamma   90.00
#
_symmetry.space_group_name_H-M   'P 1'
#
loop_
_entity.id
_entity.type
_entity.pdbx_description
1 polymer ?
#
loop_
_entity_poly.entity_id
_entity_poly.type
_entity_poly.pdbx_seq_one_letter_code
_entity_poly.pdbx_strand_id
1 'polypeptide(L)'
;MFISRENELASLNNLYASDKFEFFILYGRRRVGKTSLLQEFCKDKNTIFFSCEQTNYALNLEKITKQISTHYDIQDLPCFESLAQAITFIDKLQANSRLVLVIDEFPYIAKNNSLLLSQLKHLIDLKLQHERKLFIILCGSYLGFMENEVLGYKSPLYGRRSGQLKLQPLDYYESSKFLPKLNALGKLQVYACLGGIPMYLNMYRQNLSFEQNIDLLFSKADSFFNNEPLMLLKQEVKEVAIYNSIIYAIATGASKANEIATKTKEDVAKCLKYINTLCELNILQKETSYLDKASSRKTTYSICDPMLNFYFRFVFFHEPSTITQDLKNNFDQYMSSQFRSVCKQFLLQQNCQRKLPFVFSSIGSLWNYDCKSRKDVKIDLVASCDSNFMFGDCIWTNEKVDSEILDSLKQKSKRFIKGLKKEIFMLFSKSGFTDALIEEAENSPNILLYDINSLFVK
;
A
#
# COMPACT_ATOMS: atom_id res chain seq x y z
N MET A 1 -8.48 5.45 -18.81
CA MET A 1 -9.10 6.46 -17.91
C MET A 1 -8.28 6.49 -16.62
N PHE A 2 -7.80 7.67 -16.20
CA PHE A 2 -7.10 7.83 -14.92
C PHE A 2 -8.15 7.90 -13.80
N ILE A 3 -7.98 7.10 -12.77
CA ILE A 3 -8.97 6.95 -11.68
C ILE A 3 -8.27 7.21 -10.36
N SER A 4 -8.87 8.05 -9.53
CA SER A 4 -8.36 8.44 -8.20
C SER A 4 -7.05 9.24 -8.25
N ARG A 5 -6.36 9.41 -7.10
CA ARG A 5 -5.09 10.13 -6.97
C ARG A 5 -5.20 11.66 -6.99
N GLU A 6 -6.35 12.18 -6.65
CA GLU A 6 -6.60 13.64 -6.62
C GLU A 6 -5.64 14.36 -5.65
N ASN A 7 -5.36 13.77 -4.49
CA ASN A 7 -4.46 14.35 -3.49
C ASN A 7 -3.00 14.36 -3.96
N GLU A 8 -2.57 13.28 -4.61
CA GLU A 8 -1.22 13.16 -5.16
C GLU A 8 -1.02 14.14 -6.31
N LEU A 9 -2.00 14.27 -7.20
CA LEU A 9 -1.98 15.27 -8.28
C LEU A 9 -1.99 16.70 -7.73
N ALA A 10 -2.79 16.98 -6.70
CA ALA A 10 -2.83 18.29 -6.05
C ALA A 10 -1.46 18.64 -5.45
N SER A 11 -0.80 17.69 -4.80
CA SER A 11 0.55 17.87 -4.24
C SER A 11 1.58 18.25 -5.33
N LEU A 12 1.58 17.52 -6.46
CA LEU A 12 2.48 17.82 -7.58
C LEU A 12 2.15 19.18 -8.22
N ASN A 13 0.86 19.49 -8.41
CA ASN A 13 0.43 20.76 -8.97
C ASN A 13 0.77 21.96 -8.06
N ASN A 14 0.68 21.81 -6.75
CA ASN A 14 1.10 22.85 -5.79
C ASN A 14 2.60 23.17 -5.91
N LEU A 15 3.44 22.16 -6.04
CA LEU A 15 4.87 22.36 -6.30
C LEU A 15 5.14 22.96 -7.69
N TYR A 16 4.39 22.55 -8.69
CA TYR A 16 4.51 23.15 -10.02
C TYR A 16 4.13 24.64 -10.02
N ALA A 17 3.11 25.02 -9.26
CA ALA A 17 2.64 26.41 -9.17
C ALA A 17 3.59 27.35 -8.41
N SER A 18 4.58 26.83 -7.67
CA SER A 18 5.57 27.65 -6.95
C SER A 18 6.46 28.48 -7.88
N ASP A 19 6.56 28.10 -9.15
CA ASP A 19 7.40 28.70 -10.21
C ASP A 19 8.90 28.85 -9.81
N LYS A 20 9.37 28.00 -8.88
CA LYS A 20 10.74 27.91 -8.42
C LYS A 20 11.35 26.56 -8.82
N PHE A 21 12.65 26.43 -8.63
CA PHE A 21 13.28 25.11 -8.72
C PHE A 21 12.65 24.16 -7.70
N GLU A 22 12.20 23.02 -8.20
CA GLU A 22 11.63 21.97 -7.37
C GLU A 22 12.30 20.63 -7.69
N PHE A 23 12.59 19.87 -6.64
CA PHE A 23 13.16 18.54 -6.75
C PHE A 23 12.31 17.56 -5.97
N PHE A 24 11.61 16.68 -6.67
CA PHE A 24 10.64 15.77 -6.10
C PHE A 24 11.02 14.31 -6.33
N ILE A 25 10.75 13.46 -5.35
CA ILE A 25 11.02 12.04 -5.43
C ILE A 25 9.70 11.27 -5.31
N LEU A 26 9.31 10.59 -6.40
CA LEU A 26 8.16 9.69 -6.46
C LEU A 26 8.65 8.26 -6.45
N TYR A 27 8.21 7.47 -5.49
CA TYR A 27 8.58 6.07 -5.43
C TYR A 27 7.43 5.21 -4.91
N GLY A 28 7.54 3.91 -5.07
CA GLY A 28 6.49 2.99 -4.67
C GLY A 28 6.60 1.69 -5.45
N ARG A 29 5.85 0.69 -5.01
CA ARG A 29 5.84 -0.62 -5.61
C ARG A 29 5.58 -0.57 -7.12
N ARG A 30 6.11 -1.56 -7.85
CA ARG A 30 5.82 -1.72 -9.27
C ARG A 30 4.31 -1.84 -9.53
N ARG A 31 3.82 -1.28 -10.64
CA ARG A 31 2.40 -1.31 -11.08
C ARG A 31 1.41 -0.53 -10.22
N VAL A 32 1.87 0.18 -9.19
CA VAL A 32 1.02 1.02 -8.32
C VAL A 32 0.47 2.27 -9.03
N GLY A 33 0.95 2.55 -10.25
CA GLY A 33 0.47 3.65 -11.09
C GLY A 33 1.34 4.91 -11.08
N LYS A 34 2.64 4.82 -10.70
CA LYS A 34 3.57 5.97 -10.69
C LYS A 34 3.67 6.67 -12.05
N THR A 35 4.00 5.91 -13.09
CA THR A 35 4.12 6.42 -14.47
C THR A 35 2.82 7.04 -14.96
N SER A 36 1.67 6.40 -14.67
CA SER A 36 0.35 6.95 -15.03
C SER A 36 0.03 8.25 -14.30
N LEU A 37 0.40 8.37 -13.01
CA LEU A 37 0.26 9.61 -12.25
C LEU A 37 1.11 10.73 -12.85
N LEU A 38 2.35 10.44 -13.21
CA LEU A 38 3.24 11.43 -13.84
C LEU A 38 2.78 11.81 -15.24
N GLN A 39 2.29 10.87 -16.04
CA GLN A 39 1.70 11.15 -17.34
C GLN A 39 0.47 12.04 -17.23
N GLU A 40 -0.41 11.78 -16.27
CA GLU A 40 -1.58 12.62 -16.01
C GLU A 40 -1.18 14.03 -15.55
N PHE A 41 -0.21 14.12 -14.64
CA PHE A 41 0.35 15.40 -14.18
C PHE A 41 0.98 16.23 -15.30
N CYS A 42 1.64 15.58 -16.26
CA CYS A 42 2.40 16.24 -17.33
C CYS A 42 1.57 16.65 -18.55
N LYS A 43 0.29 16.23 -18.67
CA LYS A 43 -0.52 16.40 -19.88
C LYS A 43 -0.47 17.79 -20.53
N ASP A 44 -0.60 18.84 -19.70
CA ASP A 44 -0.70 20.22 -20.17
C ASP A 44 0.53 21.06 -19.80
N LYS A 45 1.68 20.39 -19.62
CA LYS A 45 2.90 21.04 -19.15
C LYS A 45 4.05 20.81 -20.12
N ASN A 46 4.91 21.82 -20.27
CA ASN A 46 6.18 21.66 -20.97
C ASN A 46 7.02 20.62 -20.24
N THR A 47 7.21 19.44 -20.86
CA THR A 47 7.77 18.27 -20.16
C THR A 47 8.74 17.49 -21.03
N ILE A 48 9.88 17.15 -20.46
CA ILE A 48 10.74 16.07 -20.96
C ILE A 48 10.52 14.86 -20.05
N PHE A 49 9.96 13.79 -20.61
CA PHE A 49 9.66 12.56 -19.88
C PHE A 49 10.62 11.45 -20.34
N PHE A 50 11.63 11.16 -19.54
CA PHE A 50 12.61 10.12 -19.81
C PHE A 50 12.38 8.90 -18.93
N SER A 51 12.19 7.73 -19.54
CA SER A 51 12.15 6.45 -18.85
C SER A 51 13.46 5.70 -19.03
N CYS A 52 14.17 5.48 -17.93
CA CYS A 52 15.43 4.74 -17.93
C CYS A 52 15.17 3.26 -18.23
N GLU A 53 16.08 2.65 -18.99
CA GLU A 53 16.03 1.22 -19.27
C GLU A 53 17.08 0.45 -18.47
N GLN A 54 16.81 -0.83 -18.27
CA GLN A 54 17.77 -1.74 -17.62
C GLN A 54 18.92 -2.07 -18.57
N THR A 55 19.76 -1.06 -18.80
CA THR A 55 20.93 -1.12 -19.66
C THR A 55 22.09 -0.35 -19.04
N ASN A 56 23.23 -0.24 -19.70
CA ASN A 56 24.36 0.52 -19.21
C ASN A 56 24.07 2.03 -19.18
N TYR A 57 24.93 2.77 -18.49
CA TYR A 57 24.79 4.21 -18.28
C TYR A 57 24.86 4.99 -19.63
N ALA A 58 25.79 4.62 -20.52
CA ALA A 58 26.01 5.31 -21.80
C ALA A 58 24.78 5.24 -22.71
N LEU A 59 24.14 4.06 -22.82
CA LEU A 59 22.92 3.90 -23.63
C LEU A 59 21.74 4.69 -23.08
N ASN A 60 21.62 4.81 -21.77
CA ASN A 60 20.60 5.69 -21.17
C ASN A 60 20.91 7.16 -21.48
N LEU A 61 22.19 7.58 -21.47
CA LEU A 61 22.58 8.94 -21.87
C LEU A 61 22.29 9.23 -23.33
N GLU A 62 22.56 8.29 -24.22
CA GLU A 62 22.24 8.42 -25.66
C GLU A 62 20.74 8.65 -25.85
N LYS A 63 19.90 7.88 -25.15
CA LYS A 63 18.44 8.02 -25.24
C LYS A 63 17.94 9.36 -24.72
N ILE A 64 18.43 9.82 -23.58
CA ILE A 64 18.01 11.15 -23.06
C ILE A 64 18.51 12.26 -23.98
N THR A 65 19.70 12.14 -24.57
CA THR A 65 20.22 13.08 -25.57
C THR A 65 19.28 13.17 -26.78
N LYS A 66 18.86 12.04 -27.31
CA LYS A 66 17.90 11.99 -28.43
C LYS A 66 16.55 12.60 -28.07
N GLN A 67 16.04 12.38 -26.86
CA GLN A 67 14.79 13.01 -26.41
C GLN A 67 14.92 14.53 -26.26
N ILE A 68 16.04 15.03 -25.75
CA ILE A 68 16.34 16.45 -25.65
C ILE A 68 16.43 17.06 -27.07
N SER A 69 17.17 16.41 -27.98
CA SER A 69 17.27 16.80 -29.37
C SER A 69 15.88 16.93 -30.02
N THR A 70 15.03 15.92 -29.85
CA THR A 70 13.65 15.94 -30.38
C THR A 70 12.78 17.05 -29.73
N HIS A 71 12.89 17.24 -28.42
CA HIS A 71 12.07 18.23 -27.71
C HIS A 71 12.38 19.67 -28.13
N TYR A 72 13.64 19.98 -28.43
CA TYR A 72 14.10 21.32 -28.81
C TYR A 72 14.35 21.49 -30.32
N ASP A 73 14.07 20.45 -31.13
CA ASP A 73 14.33 20.43 -32.56
C ASP A 73 15.81 20.75 -32.90
N ILE A 74 16.74 20.20 -32.14
CA ILE A 74 18.19 20.37 -32.35
C ILE A 74 18.73 19.19 -33.11
N GLN A 75 19.22 19.43 -34.35
CA GLN A 75 19.88 18.40 -35.14
C GLN A 75 21.31 18.19 -34.65
N ASP A 76 21.82 16.96 -34.80
CA ASP A 76 23.21 16.56 -34.49
C ASP A 76 23.67 16.95 -33.05
N LEU A 77 22.80 16.87 -32.06
CA LEU A 77 23.18 17.10 -30.68
C LEU A 77 24.17 16.00 -30.21
N PRO A 78 25.42 16.36 -29.83
CA PRO A 78 26.38 15.38 -29.33
C PRO A 78 25.85 14.68 -28.05
N CYS A 79 26.19 13.40 -27.89
CA CYS A 79 25.82 12.67 -26.69
C CYS A 79 26.45 13.30 -25.45
N PHE A 80 25.65 13.49 -24.39
CA PHE A 80 26.15 14.02 -23.12
C PHE A 80 27.03 12.98 -22.42
N GLU A 81 28.06 13.44 -21.73
CA GLU A 81 28.94 12.60 -20.91
C GLU A 81 28.32 12.23 -19.56
N SER A 82 27.36 13.02 -19.08
CA SER A 82 26.67 12.77 -17.81
C SER A 82 25.25 13.31 -17.80
N LEU A 83 24.41 12.72 -16.94
CA LEU A 83 23.05 13.22 -16.70
C LEU A 83 23.06 14.66 -16.16
N ALA A 84 24.04 15.01 -15.34
CA ALA A 84 24.20 16.37 -14.83
C ALA A 84 24.49 17.38 -15.96
N GLN A 85 25.28 16.98 -16.97
CA GLN A 85 25.52 17.80 -18.18
C GLN A 85 24.24 17.98 -18.99
N ALA A 86 23.48 16.91 -19.21
CA ALA A 86 22.18 16.96 -19.88
C ALA A 86 21.19 17.92 -19.18
N ILE A 87 21.07 17.79 -17.85
CA ILE A 87 20.21 18.70 -17.04
C ILE A 87 20.70 20.15 -17.12
N THR A 88 22.02 20.39 -17.07
CA THR A 88 22.60 21.74 -17.23
C THR A 88 22.28 22.34 -18.59
N PHE A 89 22.28 21.52 -19.64
CA PHE A 89 21.93 21.94 -21.00
C PHE A 89 20.45 22.33 -21.09
N ILE A 90 19.56 21.48 -20.57
CA ILE A 90 18.12 21.78 -20.48
C ILE A 90 17.88 23.11 -19.73
N ASP A 91 18.52 23.29 -18.57
CA ASP A 91 18.38 24.48 -17.75
C ASP A 91 18.77 25.77 -18.47
N LYS A 92 19.82 25.73 -19.27
CA LYS A 92 20.23 26.88 -20.10
C LYS A 92 19.20 27.22 -21.19
N LEU A 93 18.58 26.21 -21.80
CA LEU A 93 17.56 26.43 -22.84
C LEU A 93 16.23 26.93 -22.26
N GLN A 94 15.94 26.63 -21.00
CA GLN A 94 14.65 26.94 -20.34
C GLN A 94 14.73 28.13 -19.36
N ALA A 95 15.68 29.04 -19.52
CA ALA A 95 15.95 30.13 -18.58
C ALA A 95 14.69 30.96 -18.19
N ASN A 96 13.70 31.07 -19.08
CA ASN A 96 12.51 31.92 -18.90
C ASN A 96 11.18 31.16 -18.81
N SER A 97 11.15 29.85 -19.01
CA SER A 97 9.91 29.05 -18.95
C SER A 97 10.04 27.87 -18.03
N ARG A 98 8.90 27.50 -17.39
CA ARG A 98 8.88 26.33 -16.50
C ARG A 98 8.87 25.05 -17.32
N LEU A 99 9.77 24.13 -16.96
CA LEU A 99 9.87 22.80 -17.58
C LEU A 99 9.82 21.74 -16.47
N VAL A 100 9.10 20.67 -16.72
CA VAL A 100 9.11 19.45 -15.92
C VAL A 100 10.06 18.44 -16.55
N LEU A 101 11.07 18.00 -15.81
CA LEU A 101 11.95 16.90 -16.21
C LEU A 101 11.61 15.67 -15.37
N VAL A 102 10.99 14.68 -15.97
CA VAL A 102 10.71 13.39 -15.34
C VAL A 102 11.80 12.39 -15.73
N ILE A 103 12.41 11.77 -14.71
CA ILE A 103 13.33 10.64 -14.89
C ILE A 103 12.68 9.42 -14.24
N ASP A 104 11.92 8.67 -15.04
CA ASP A 104 11.24 7.46 -14.60
C ASP A 104 12.18 6.27 -14.58
N GLU A 105 11.93 5.31 -13.69
CA GLU A 105 12.79 4.15 -13.41
C GLU A 105 14.27 4.55 -13.17
N PHE A 106 14.45 5.66 -12.44
CA PHE A 106 15.75 6.23 -12.06
C PHE A 106 16.76 5.21 -11.48
N PRO A 107 16.35 4.19 -10.70
CA PRO A 107 17.29 3.17 -10.22
C PRO A 107 18.09 2.46 -11.32
N TYR A 108 17.59 2.35 -12.54
CA TYR A 108 18.30 1.68 -13.62
C TYR A 108 19.53 2.44 -14.09
N ILE A 109 19.48 3.77 -14.12
CA ILE A 109 20.64 4.58 -14.48
C ILE A 109 21.56 4.83 -13.27
N ALA A 110 20.99 4.91 -12.05
CA ALA A 110 21.74 5.27 -10.86
C ALA A 110 22.56 4.12 -10.27
N LYS A 111 22.04 2.89 -10.27
CA LYS A 111 22.78 1.73 -9.74
C LYS A 111 24.10 1.43 -10.46
N ASN A 112 24.18 1.79 -11.72
CA ASN A 112 25.34 1.54 -12.55
C ASN A 112 26.35 2.71 -12.56
N ASN A 113 26.09 3.77 -11.75
CA ASN A 113 26.97 4.92 -11.64
C ASN A 113 26.97 5.46 -10.21
N SER A 114 27.96 5.08 -9.43
CA SER A 114 28.10 5.48 -8.00
C SER A 114 28.29 6.99 -7.83
N LEU A 115 28.73 7.71 -8.83
CA LEU A 115 28.97 9.15 -8.80
C LEU A 115 27.72 9.98 -9.11
N LEU A 116 26.69 9.37 -9.70
CA LEU A 116 25.53 10.08 -10.21
C LEU A 116 24.82 10.91 -9.13
N LEU A 117 24.57 10.34 -7.95
CA LEU A 117 23.90 11.05 -6.84
C LEU A 117 24.73 12.26 -6.37
N SER A 118 26.06 12.11 -6.33
CA SER A 118 26.96 13.22 -5.97
C SER A 118 27.01 14.29 -7.06
N GLN A 119 26.99 13.93 -8.33
CA GLN A 119 26.90 14.87 -9.45
C GLN A 119 25.57 15.65 -9.43
N LEU A 120 24.45 14.98 -9.18
CA LEU A 120 23.13 15.63 -9.03
C LEU A 120 23.12 16.58 -7.83
N LYS A 121 23.68 16.16 -6.68
CA LYS A 121 23.85 17.04 -5.52
C LYS A 121 24.57 18.32 -5.90
N HIS A 122 25.75 18.20 -6.52
CA HIS A 122 26.59 19.34 -6.89
C HIS A 122 25.87 20.29 -7.86
N LEU A 123 25.15 19.73 -8.82
CA LEU A 123 24.33 20.48 -9.77
C LEU A 123 23.21 21.27 -9.04
N ILE A 124 22.48 20.62 -8.13
CA ILE A 124 21.41 21.25 -7.36
C ILE A 124 21.99 22.39 -6.51
N ASP A 125 23.04 22.12 -5.73
CA ASP A 125 23.59 23.07 -4.78
C ASP A 125 24.19 24.32 -5.45
N LEU A 126 24.83 24.16 -6.60
CA LEU A 126 25.57 25.25 -7.23
C LEU A 126 24.80 25.99 -8.34
N LYS A 127 23.85 25.35 -8.99
CA LYS A 127 23.25 25.93 -10.20
C LYS A 127 21.73 26.05 -10.16
N LEU A 128 21.02 25.08 -9.59
CA LEU A 128 19.56 24.97 -9.74
C LEU A 128 18.77 25.65 -8.62
N GLN A 129 19.29 25.78 -7.41
CA GLN A 129 18.58 26.42 -6.30
C GLN A 129 18.37 27.93 -6.45
N HIS A 130 19.07 28.59 -7.36
CA HIS A 130 19.02 30.04 -7.54
C HIS A 130 18.27 30.41 -8.81
N GLU A 131 17.05 30.97 -8.67
CA GLU A 131 16.26 31.62 -9.73
C GLU A 131 15.89 30.74 -10.94
N ARG A 132 15.88 29.41 -10.80
CA ARG A 132 15.56 28.48 -11.88
C ARG A 132 14.12 27.98 -11.79
N LYS A 133 13.52 27.72 -12.96
CA LYS A 133 12.12 27.27 -13.09
C LYS A 133 12.02 25.79 -13.46
N LEU A 134 13.07 25.01 -13.25
CA LEU A 134 13.09 23.58 -13.53
C LEU A 134 12.44 22.77 -12.41
N PHE A 135 11.52 21.88 -12.76
CA PHE A 135 10.94 20.92 -11.83
C PHE A 135 11.43 19.51 -12.19
N ILE A 136 12.33 18.96 -11.37
CA ILE A 136 12.89 17.62 -11.57
C ILE A 136 12.12 16.62 -10.72
N ILE A 137 11.66 15.54 -11.34
CA ILE A 137 11.00 14.42 -10.67
C ILE A 137 11.81 13.15 -10.92
N LEU A 138 12.40 12.58 -9.86
CA LEU A 138 12.97 11.23 -9.91
C LEU A 138 11.90 10.23 -9.51
N CYS A 139 11.65 9.26 -10.38
CA CYS A 139 10.67 8.21 -10.12
C CYS A 139 11.36 6.84 -10.11
N GLY A 140 10.95 5.97 -9.16
CA GLY A 140 11.54 4.64 -9.06
C GLY A 140 10.63 3.60 -8.43
N SER A 141 10.71 2.37 -8.96
CA SER A 141 9.94 1.21 -8.47
C SER A 141 10.72 0.32 -7.50
N TYR A 142 12.02 0.54 -7.33
CA TYR A 142 12.89 -0.24 -6.47
C TYR A 142 12.94 0.38 -5.06
N LEU A 143 12.08 -0.14 -4.15
CA LEU A 143 11.86 0.47 -2.83
C LEU A 143 13.15 0.59 -2.03
N GLY A 144 13.89 -0.50 -1.88
CA GLY A 144 15.12 -0.52 -1.10
C GLY A 144 16.16 0.49 -1.60
N PHE A 145 16.33 0.64 -2.93
CA PHE A 145 17.24 1.64 -3.49
C PHE A 145 16.76 3.09 -3.24
N MET A 146 15.47 3.34 -3.47
CA MET A 146 14.92 4.68 -3.30
C MET A 146 14.96 5.13 -1.83
N GLU A 147 14.68 4.25 -0.89
CA GLU A 147 14.66 4.58 0.54
C GLU A 147 16.07 4.69 1.13
N ASN A 148 16.99 3.79 0.77
CA ASN A 148 18.32 3.76 1.38
C ASN A 148 19.33 4.64 0.66
N GLU A 149 19.39 4.60 -0.69
CA GLU A 149 20.42 5.27 -1.47
C GLU A 149 20.01 6.69 -1.89
N VAL A 150 18.71 6.90 -2.22
CA VAL A 150 18.25 8.22 -2.70
C VAL A 150 17.76 9.08 -1.54
N LEU A 151 16.94 8.54 -0.64
CA LEU A 151 16.30 9.26 0.46
C LEU A 151 17.04 9.14 1.79
N GLY A 152 17.87 8.12 1.95
CA GLY A 152 18.54 7.79 3.19
C GLY A 152 19.43 8.92 3.73
N TYR A 153 19.66 8.96 5.03
CA TYR A 153 20.49 9.98 5.69
C TYR A 153 21.90 10.10 5.11
N LYS A 154 22.47 8.99 4.63
CA LYS A 154 23.81 8.98 4.00
C LYS A 154 23.79 9.36 2.51
N SER A 155 22.63 9.56 1.93
CA SER A 155 22.49 9.94 0.52
C SER A 155 23.09 11.33 0.26
N PRO A 156 23.84 11.53 -0.83
CA PRO A 156 24.22 12.86 -1.28
C PRO A 156 23.02 13.81 -1.49
N LEU A 157 21.83 13.28 -1.82
CA LEU A 157 20.62 14.05 -2.08
C LEU A 157 19.81 14.34 -0.81
N TYR A 158 20.24 13.87 0.36
CA TYR A 158 19.54 14.12 1.62
C TYR A 158 19.38 15.63 1.89
N GLY A 159 18.16 16.05 2.24
CA GLY A 159 17.83 17.45 2.54
C GLY A 159 17.69 18.38 1.33
N ARG A 160 17.78 17.88 0.08
CA ARG A 160 17.71 18.69 -1.16
C ARG A 160 16.39 18.61 -1.89
N ARG A 161 15.52 17.71 -1.47
CA ARG A 161 14.21 17.54 -2.08
C ARG A 161 13.21 18.56 -1.57
N SER A 162 12.39 19.10 -2.46
CA SER A 162 11.24 19.94 -2.11
C SER A 162 10.07 19.10 -1.58
N GLY A 163 9.98 17.83 -2.00
CA GLY A 163 8.98 16.89 -1.54
C GLY A 163 9.30 15.45 -1.95
N GLN A 164 8.58 14.54 -1.33
CA GLN A 164 8.62 13.12 -1.68
C GLN A 164 7.25 12.49 -1.51
N LEU A 165 6.96 11.48 -2.31
CA LEU A 165 5.73 10.71 -2.21
C LEU A 165 6.03 9.22 -2.39
N LYS A 166 5.72 8.42 -1.37
CA LYS A 166 5.64 6.96 -1.49
C LYS A 166 4.24 6.60 -1.96
N LEU A 167 4.08 6.33 -3.25
CA LEU A 167 2.79 5.98 -3.82
C LEU A 167 2.36 4.59 -3.33
N GLN A 168 1.30 4.58 -2.52
CA GLN A 168 0.72 3.36 -1.96
C GLN A 168 -0.27 2.72 -2.95
N PRO A 169 -0.54 1.40 -2.83
CA PRO A 169 -1.73 0.82 -3.47
C PRO A 169 -2.99 1.61 -3.10
N LEU A 170 -3.98 1.59 -3.97
CA LEU A 170 -5.29 2.17 -3.68
C LEU A 170 -5.92 1.46 -2.48
N ASP A 171 -6.63 2.18 -1.65
CA ASP A 171 -7.45 1.59 -0.61
C ASP A 171 -8.68 0.86 -1.21
N TYR A 172 -9.47 0.21 -0.35
CA TYR A 172 -10.65 -0.53 -0.80
C TYR A 172 -11.68 0.36 -1.51
N TYR A 173 -11.84 1.62 -1.03
CA TYR A 173 -12.81 2.57 -1.59
C TYR A 173 -12.36 3.07 -2.97
N GLU A 174 -11.10 3.50 -3.08
CA GLU A 174 -10.52 3.94 -4.35
C GLU A 174 -10.48 2.79 -5.37
N SER A 175 -10.18 1.58 -4.93
CA SER A 175 -10.21 0.37 -5.76
C SER A 175 -11.61 0.07 -6.30
N SER A 176 -12.66 0.36 -5.53
CA SER A 176 -14.05 0.13 -5.93
C SER A 176 -14.49 0.94 -7.16
N LYS A 177 -13.83 2.06 -7.44
CA LYS A 177 -14.09 2.90 -8.62
C LYS A 177 -13.72 2.20 -9.93
N PHE A 178 -12.85 1.19 -9.89
CA PHE A 178 -12.53 0.31 -11.02
C PHE A 178 -13.62 -0.73 -11.29
N LEU A 179 -14.54 -0.92 -10.36
CA LEU A 179 -15.52 -2.01 -10.33
C LEU A 179 -16.97 -1.47 -10.25
N PRO A 180 -17.39 -0.53 -11.13
CA PRO A 180 -18.67 0.16 -11.00
C PRO A 180 -19.89 -0.76 -11.16
N LYS A 181 -19.74 -1.92 -11.83
CA LYS A 181 -20.83 -2.87 -12.05
C LYS A 181 -21.06 -3.86 -10.91
N LEU A 182 -20.12 -3.92 -9.95
CA LEU A 182 -20.23 -4.83 -8.82
C LEU A 182 -20.94 -4.20 -7.63
N ASN A 183 -21.69 -5.02 -6.87
CA ASN A 183 -22.23 -4.63 -5.58
C ASN A 183 -21.11 -4.56 -4.51
N ALA A 184 -21.44 -4.10 -3.30
CA ALA A 184 -20.49 -3.93 -2.20
C ALA A 184 -19.74 -5.24 -1.87
N LEU A 185 -20.45 -6.37 -1.82
CA LEU A 185 -19.84 -7.68 -1.56
C LEU A 185 -18.83 -8.06 -2.65
N GLY A 186 -19.20 -7.95 -3.92
CA GLY A 186 -18.29 -8.24 -5.04
C GLY A 186 -17.04 -7.33 -5.04
N LYS A 187 -17.19 -6.05 -4.74
CA LYS A 187 -16.07 -5.12 -4.59
C LYS A 187 -15.10 -5.53 -3.48
N LEU A 188 -15.63 -5.94 -2.31
CA LEU A 188 -14.81 -6.44 -1.20
C LEU A 188 -14.09 -7.74 -1.56
N GLN A 189 -14.76 -8.68 -2.24
CA GLN A 189 -14.16 -9.94 -2.69
C GLN A 189 -13.02 -9.70 -3.67
N VAL A 190 -13.22 -8.84 -4.67
CA VAL A 190 -12.17 -8.49 -5.63
C VAL A 190 -10.99 -7.80 -4.95
N TYR A 191 -11.26 -6.84 -4.05
CA TYR A 191 -10.20 -6.16 -3.30
C TYR A 191 -9.41 -7.13 -2.42
N ALA A 192 -10.08 -8.07 -1.76
CA ALA A 192 -9.46 -9.10 -0.95
C ALA A 192 -8.51 -10.01 -1.76
N CYS A 193 -8.80 -10.25 -3.04
CA CYS A 193 -7.99 -11.12 -3.90
C CYS A 193 -6.91 -10.37 -4.68
N LEU A 194 -7.19 -9.16 -5.18
CA LEU A 194 -6.30 -8.43 -6.08
C LEU A 194 -5.62 -7.23 -5.44
N GLY A 195 -6.11 -6.79 -4.27
CA GLY A 195 -5.63 -5.58 -3.61
C GLY A 195 -5.93 -4.31 -4.40
N GLY A 196 -5.18 -3.25 -4.09
CA GLY A 196 -5.35 -1.91 -4.66
C GLY A 196 -4.37 -1.56 -5.78
N ILE A 197 -3.86 -2.52 -6.53
CA ILE A 197 -2.98 -2.27 -7.67
C ILE A 197 -3.83 -2.03 -8.93
N PRO A 198 -3.80 -0.81 -9.54
CA PRO A 198 -4.66 -0.48 -10.69
C PRO A 198 -4.57 -1.46 -11.84
N MET A 199 -3.36 -1.94 -12.15
CA MET A 199 -3.17 -2.93 -13.20
C MET A 199 -3.91 -4.23 -12.92
N TYR A 200 -3.90 -4.73 -11.69
CA TYR A 200 -4.59 -5.96 -11.31
C TYR A 200 -6.11 -5.80 -11.35
N LEU A 201 -6.61 -4.66 -10.86
CA LEU A 201 -8.04 -4.34 -10.89
C LEU A 201 -8.58 -4.28 -12.34
N ASN A 202 -7.80 -3.73 -13.28
CA ASN A 202 -8.15 -3.70 -14.71
C ASN A 202 -8.19 -5.08 -15.39
N MET A 203 -7.55 -6.09 -14.81
CA MET A 203 -7.60 -7.46 -15.33
C MET A 203 -8.90 -8.20 -14.94
N TYR A 204 -9.63 -7.71 -13.94
CA TYR A 204 -10.89 -8.31 -13.51
C TYR A 204 -12.01 -8.02 -14.51
N ARG A 205 -12.65 -9.07 -14.99
CA ARG A 205 -13.75 -8.99 -15.98
C ARG A 205 -15.09 -8.95 -15.28
N GLN A 206 -15.72 -7.77 -15.21
CA GLN A 206 -16.97 -7.54 -14.47
C GLN A 206 -18.22 -8.20 -15.08
N ASN A 207 -18.08 -8.80 -16.27
CA ASN A 207 -19.13 -9.58 -16.94
C ASN A 207 -19.04 -11.09 -16.67
N LEU A 208 -18.01 -11.53 -15.95
CA LEU A 208 -17.83 -12.91 -15.51
C LEU A 208 -18.16 -13.06 -14.02
N SER A 209 -18.50 -14.28 -13.58
CA SER A 209 -18.64 -14.56 -12.14
C SER A 209 -17.32 -14.42 -11.40
N PHE A 210 -17.37 -14.38 -10.07
CA PHE A 210 -16.17 -14.34 -9.24
C PHE A 210 -15.30 -15.56 -9.49
N GLU A 211 -15.87 -16.75 -9.50
CA GLU A 211 -15.18 -18.04 -9.71
C GLU A 211 -14.53 -18.10 -11.10
N GLN A 212 -15.23 -17.63 -12.13
CA GLN A 212 -14.67 -17.55 -13.49
C GLN A 212 -13.47 -16.60 -13.58
N ASN A 213 -13.51 -15.48 -12.85
CA ASN A 213 -12.37 -14.59 -12.77
C ASN A 213 -11.18 -15.22 -12.02
N ILE A 214 -11.43 -15.92 -10.91
CA ILE A 214 -10.38 -16.63 -10.19
C ILE A 214 -9.74 -17.69 -11.07
N ASP A 215 -10.54 -18.48 -11.80
CA ASP A 215 -10.02 -19.46 -12.74
C ASP A 215 -9.14 -18.82 -13.81
N LEU A 216 -9.63 -17.75 -14.43
CA LEU A 216 -8.89 -17.03 -15.47
C LEU A 216 -7.56 -16.42 -14.96
N LEU A 217 -7.56 -15.85 -13.75
CA LEU A 217 -6.44 -15.07 -13.24
C LEU A 217 -5.40 -15.92 -12.50
N PHE A 218 -5.79 -17.05 -11.91
CA PHE A 218 -4.93 -17.81 -11.00
C PHE A 218 -4.80 -19.31 -11.33
N SER A 219 -5.81 -19.95 -11.98
CA SER A 219 -5.84 -21.41 -12.10
C SER A 219 -5.21 -21.94 -13.37
N LYS A 220 -5.10 -21.15 -14.44
CA LYS A 220 -4.50 -21.61 -15.71
C LYS A 220 -2.98 -21.51 -15.67
N ALA A 221 -2.29 -22.43 -16.34
CA ALA A 221 -0.83 -22.47 -16.38
C ALA A 221 -0.20 -21.17 -16.94
N ASP A 222 -0.90 -20.51 -17.87
CA ASP A 222 -0.52 -19.23 -18.48
C ASP A 222 -1.10 -18.02 -17.74
N SER A 223 -1.77 -18.21 -16.60
CA SER A 223 -2.35 -17.12 -15.82
C SER A 223 -1.27 -16.15 -15.31
N PHE A 224 -1.59 -14.88 -15.42
CA PHE A 224 -0.67 -13.79 -15.03
C PHE A 224 -0.16 -13.92 -13.59
N PHE A 225 -1.05 -14.26 -12.66
CA PHE A 225 -0.70 -14.32 -11.24
C PHE A 225 0.05 -15.60 -10.83
N ASN A 226 0.27 -16.57 -11.72
CA ASN A 226 1.11 -17.73 -11.41
C ASN A 226 2.58 -17.33 -11.16
N ASN A 227 3.08 -16.35 -11.90
CA ASN A 227 4.48 -15.92 -11.81
C ASN A 227 4.67 -14.55 -11.18
N GLU A 228 3.65 -13.70 -11.19
CA GLU A 228 3.74 -12.31 -10.73
C GLU A 228 4.23 -12.17 -9.30
N PRO A 229 3.69 -12.91 -8.28
CA PRO A 229 4.14 -12.79 -6.91
C PRO A 229 5.61 -13.14 -6.72
N LEU A 230 6.07 -14.18 -7.42
CA LEU A 230 7.46 -14.62 -7.38
C LEU A 230 8.40 -13.62 -8.06
N MET A 231 7.98 -13.02 -9.17
CA MET A 231 8.74 -11.97 -9.87
C MET A 231 8.87 -10.71 -9.03
N LEU A 232 7.81 -10.30 -8.33
CA LEU A 232 7.86 -9.16 -7.42
C LEU A 232 8.90 -9.35 -6.31
N LEU A 233 8.92 -10.53 -5.69
CA LEU A 233 9.91 -10.85 -4.66
C LEU A 233 11.33 -10.90 -5.19
N LYS A 234 11.57 -11.52 -6.37
CA LYS A 234 12.89 -11.60 -7.01
C LYS A 234 13.52 -10.23 -7.28
N GLN A 235 12.73 -9.20 -7.45
CA GLN A 235 13.22 -7.84 -7.70
C GLN A 235 13.75 -7.16 -6.44
N GLU A 236 13.20 -7.48 -5.28
CA GLU A 236 13.51 -6.82 -4.01
C GLU A 236 14.49 -7.64 -3.15
N VAL A 237 14.50 -8.98 -3.28
CA VAL A 237 15.27 -9.86 -2.42
C VAL A 237 16.06 -10.92 -3.19
N LYS A 238 17.19 -11.37 -2.60
CA LYS A 238 18.08 -12.36 -3.25
C LYS A 238 17.66 -13.81 -2.96
N GLU A 239 17.32 -14.14 -1.71
CA GLU A 239 17.04 -15.52 -1.26
C GLU A 239 15.53 -15.80 -1.25
N VAL A 240 14.90 -15.76 -2.43
CA VAL A 240 13.43 -15.80 -2.61
C VAL A 240 12.78 -17.01 -1.94
N ALA A 241 13.43 -18.17 -1.89
CA ALA A 241 12.85 -19.39 -1.33
C ALA A 241 12.47 -19.25 0.15
N ILE A 242 13.35 -18.64 0.97
CA ILE A 242 13.07 -18.42 2.40
C ILE A 242 11.94 -17.41 2.60
N TYR A 243 11.93 -16.33 1.81
CA TYR A 243 10.85 -15.35 1.86
C TYR A 243 9.50 -15.97 1.50
N ASN A 244 9.44 -16.79 0.45
CA ASN A 244 8.24 -17.53 0.08
C ASN A 244 7.75 -18.43 1.23
N SER A 245 8.65 -19.17 1.86
CA SER A 245 8.30 -20.05 2.98
C SER A 245 7.73 -19.28 4.16
N ILE A 246 8.28 -18.12 4.49
CA ILE A 246 7.77 -17.25 5.56
C ILE A 246 6.39 -16.70 5.22
N ILE A 247 6.21 -16.16 4.00
CA ILE A 247 4.92 -15.62 3.57
C ILE A 247 3.86 -16.72 3.54
N TYR A 248 4.20 -17.91 3.03
CA TYR A 248 3.31 -19.07 3.03
C TYR A 248 2.93 -19.53 4.44
N ALA A 249 3.89 -19.58 5.36
CA ALA A 249 3.62 -19.92 6.75
C ALA A 249 2.60 -18.96 7.38
N ILE A 250 2.73 -17.65 7.11
CA ILE A 250 1.81 -16.62 7.61
C ILE A 250 0.45 -16.72 6.91
N ALA A 251 0.41 -16.85 5.58
CA ALA A 251 -0.83 -17.00 4.81
C ALA A 251 -1.66 -18.20 5.27
N THR A 252 -0.99 -19.26 5.75
CA THR A 252 -1.61 -20.48 6.26
C THR A 252 -1.78 -20.51 7.79
N GLY A 253 -1.71 -19.33 8.46
CA GLY A 253 -2.17 -19.13 9.84
C GLY A 253 -1.08 -18.98 10.91
N ALA A 254 0.21 -19.12 10.61
CA ALA A 254 1.25 -18.76 11.57
C ALA A 254 1.31 -17.23 11.74
N SER A 255 1.31 -16.75 12.98
CA SER A 255 1.31 -15.30 13.24
C SER A 255 2.44 -14.83 14.14
N LYS A 256 3.02 -15.73 14.95
CA LYS A 256 4.13 -15.42 15.86
C LYS A 256 5.45 -15.93 15.29
N ALA A 257 6.56 -15.28 15.64
CA ALA A 257 7.89 -15.64 15.14
C ALA A 257 8.22 -17.13 15.36
N ASN A 258 7.89 -17.69 16.53
CA ASN A 258 8.13 -19.11 16.83
C ASN A 258 7.26 -20.04 15.97
N GLU A 259 6.00 -19.69 15.72
CA GLU A 259 5.09 -20.45 14.86
C GLU A 259 5.60 -20.46 13.41
N ILE A 260 6.07 -19.31 12.93
CA ILE A 260 6.66 -19.15 11.60
C ILE A 260 7.93 -19.99 11.48
N ALA A 261 8.83 -19.89 12.46
CA ALA A 261 10.09 -20.66 12.50
C ALA A 261 9.83 -22.17 12.49
N THR A 262 8.88 -22.65 13.30
CA THR A 262 8.49 -24.07 13.33
C THR A 262 7.95 -24.51 11.96
N LYS A 263 7.10 -23.73 11.33
CA LYS A 263 6.46 -24.06 10.04
C LYS A 263 7.44 -24.04 8.88
N THR A 264 8.41 -23.12 8.91
CA THR A 264 9.47 -23.01 7.89
C THR A 264 10.65 -23.92 8.13
N LYS A 265 10.73 -24.56 9.30
CA LYS A 265 11.88 -25.37 9.77
C LYS A 265 13.20 -24.58 9.79
N GLU A 266 13.12 -23.28 10.10
CA GLU A 266 14.24 -22.35 10.17
C GLU A 266 14.44 -21.84 11.61
N ASP A 267 15.63 -21.32 11.91
CA ASP A 267 15.92 -20.68 13.19
C ASP A 267 15.10 -19.39 13.38
N VAL A 268 14.65 -19.11 14.60
CA VAL A 268 13.81 -17.95 14.94
C VAL A 268 14.52 -16.63 14.65
N ALA A 269 15.82 -16.52 14.97
CA ALA A 269 16.58 -15.30 14.72
C ALA A 269 16.76 -15.04 13.23
N LYS A 270 16.97 -16.11 12.45
CA LYS A 270 17.01 -16.05 11.00
C LYS A 270 15.66 -15.60 10.44
N CYS A 271 14.54 -16.20 10.87
CA CYS A 271 13.21 -15.80 10.45
C CYS A 271 12.93 -14.32 10.73
N LEU A 272 13.28 -13.83 11.93
CA LEU A 272 13.07 -12.43 12.30
C LEU A 272 13.81 -11.45 11.37
N LYS A 273 15.02 -11.79 10.93
CA LYS A 273 15.75 -10.99 9.96
C LYS A 273 14.97 -10.84 8.63
N TYR A 274 14.47 -11.94 8.10
CA TYR A 274 13.69 -11.94 6.85
C TYR A 274 12.32 -11.29 7.02
N ILE A 275 11.65 -11.49 8.15
CA ILE A 275 10.39 -10.82 8.49
C ILE A 275 10.57 -9.31 8.53
N ASN A 276 11.65 -8.80 9.14
CA ASN A 276 11.92 -7.36 9.18
C ASN A 276 12.08 -6.79 7.76
N THR A 277 12.82 -7.45 6.88
CA THR A 277 12.93 -7.06 5.47
C THR A 277 11.56 -7.04 4.78
N LEU A 278 10.70 -8.05 5.01
CA LEU A 278 9.35 -8.06 4.44
C LEU A 278 8.46 -6.94 5.01
N CYS A 279 8.68 -6.52 6.26
CA CYS A 279 8.00 -5.36 6.85
C CYS A 279 8.48 -4.05 6.22
N GLU A 280 9.78 -3.88 5.99
CA GLU A 280 10.35 -2.72 5.28
C GLU A 280 9.80 -2.61 3.85
N LEU A 281 9.62 -3.75 3.17
CA LEU A 281 9.00 -3.82 1.84
C LEU A 281 7.47 -3.65 1.85
N ASN A 282 6.84 -3.46 3.03
CA ASN A 282 5.38 -3.41 3.21
C ASN A 282 4.64 -4.65 2.66
N ILE A 283 5.27 -5.80 2.70
CA ILE A 283 4.64 -7.10 2.41
C ILE A 283 4.01 -7.66 3.68
N LEU A 284 4.71 -7.53 4.81
CA LEU A 284 4.21 -7.87 6.12
C LEU A 284 4.02 -6.63 6.99
N GLN A 285 3.08 -6.70 7.91
CA GLN A 285 2.95 -5.78 9.02
C GLN A 285 3.16 -6.49 10.35
N LYS A 286 3.78 -5.75 11.26
CA LYS A 286 3.98 -6.14 12.65
C LYS A 286 2.90 -5.49 13.49
N GLU A 287 2.16 -6.27 14.27
CA GLU A 287 1.15 -5.77 15.19
C GLU A 287 1.46 -6.20 16.62
N THR A 288 1.29 -5.28 17.55
CA THR A 288 1.29 -5.54 18.99
C THR A 288 -0.11 -5.26 19.52
N SER A 289 -0.52 -5.95 20.59
CA SER A 289 -1.81 -5.66 21.22
C SER A 289 -1.89 -4.19 21.62
N TYR A 290 -3.05 -3.55 21.41
CA TYR A 290 -3.24 -2.10 21.51
C TYR A 290 -2.72 -1.46 22.80
N LEU A 291 -2.81 -2.16 23.93
CA LEU A 291 -2.33 -1.68 25.23
C LEU A 291 -0.87 -2.05 25.53
N ASP A 292 -0.26 -2.88 24.69
CA ASP A 292 1.12 -3.30 24.89
C ASP A 292 2.10 -2.26 24.33
N LYS A 293 3.28 -2.18 24.93
CA LYS A 293 4.37 -1.34 24.40
C LYS A 293 4.83 -1.91 23.05
N ALA A 294 5.30 -1.05 22.16
CA ALA A 294 5.85 -1.45 20.84
C ALA A 294 7.00 -2.47 20.93
N SER A 295 7.68 -2.56 22.09
CA SER A 295 8.72 -3.54 22.40
C SER A 295 8.19 -4.86 22.96
N SER A 296 6.87 -5.05 23.05
CA SER A 296 6.26 -6.27 23.59
C SER A 296 6.70 -7.50 22.79
N ARG A 297 6.98 -8.59 23.51
CA ARG A 297 7.23 -9.91 22.91
C ARG A 297 5.94 -10.57 22.37
N LYS A 298 4.76 -10.02 22.71
CA LYS A 298 3.46 -10.47 22.20
C LYS A 298 3.16 -9.85 20.85
N THR A 299 4.02 -10.10 19.88
CA THR A 299 3.93 -9.55 18.54
C THR A 299 3.36 -10.58 17.58
N THR A 300 2.50 -10.14 16.67
CA THR A 300 1.99 -10.93 15.55
C THR A 300 2.39 -10.30 14.22
N TYR A 301 2.46 -11.11 13.19
CA TYR A 301 2.78 -10.73 11.82
C TYR A 301 1.65 -11.14 10.90
N SER A 302 1.27 -10.26 9.99
CA SER A 302 0.25 -10.52 8.97
C SER A 302 0.68 -9.96 7.62
N ILE A 303 0.08 -10.46 6.54
CA ILE A 303 0.38 -10.00 5.18
C ILE A 303 -0.47 -8.77 4.89
N CYS A 304 0.19 -7.66 4.51
CA CYS A 304 -0.48 -6.40 4.16
C CYS A 304 -1.11 -6.41 2.77
N ASP A 305 -0.46 -7.11 1.83
CA ASP A 305 -0.88 -7.14 0.43
C ASP A 305 -1.94 -8.22 0.21
N PRO A 306 -3.19 -7.85 -0.14
CA PRO A 306 -4.25 -8.83 -0.33
C PRO A 306 -3.95 -9.83 -1.45
N MET A 307 -3.33 -9.40 -2.57
CA MET A 307 -3.01 -10.29 -3.68
C MET A 307 -1.96 -11.33 -3.28
N LEU A 308 -0.91 -10.92 -2.58
CA LEU A 308 0.08 -11.88 -2.06
C LEU A 308 -0.54 -12.82 -1.02
N ASN A 309 -1.41 -12.29 -0.15
CA ASN A 309 -2.09 -13.11 0.86
C ASN A 309 -2.99 -14.16 0.19
N PHE A 310 -3.79 -13.75 -0.80
CA PHE A 310 -4.64 -14.65 -1.59
C PHE A 310 -3.81 -15.72 -2.33
N TYR A 311 -2.76 -15.29 -3.03
CA TYR A 311 -1.90 -16.19 -3.78
C TYR A 311 -1.25 -17.24 -2.89
N PHE A 312 -0.59 -16.84 -1.79
CA PHE A 312 0.08 -17.79 -0.90
C PHE A 312 -0.91 -18.66 -0.12
N ARG A 313 -2.14 -18.22 0.08
CA ARG A 313 -3.18 -19.00 0.78
C ARG A 313 -3.83 -20.05 -0.11
N PHE A 314 -4.13 -19.73 -1.38
CA PHE A 314 -4.98 -20.54 -2.23
C PHE A 314 -4.32 -21.04 -3.52
N VAL A 315 -3.19 -20.47 -3.94
CA VAL A 315 -2.57 -20.80 -5.23
C VAL A 315 -1.21 -21.46 -5.04
N PHE A 316 -0.36 -20.86 -4.20
CA PHE A 316 0.97 -21.39 -3.95
C PHE A 316 0.90 -22.79 -3.31
N PHE A 317 1.57 -23.79 -3.90
CA PHE A 317 1.51 -25.21 -3.55
C PHE A 317 0.14 -25.90 -3.74
N HIS A 318 -0.81 -25.28 -4.42
CA HIS A 318 -2.05 -25.94 -4.79
C HIS A 318 -2.04 -26.31 -6.28
N GLU A 319 -2.65 -27.47 -6.59
CA GLU A 319 -2.92 -27.79 -8.00
C GLU A 319 -4.04 -26.91 -8.53
N PRO A 320 -3.96 -26.43 -9.79
CA PRO A 320 -4.98 -25.57 -10.38
C PRO A 320 -6.42 -26.09 -10.23
N SER A 321 -6.60 -27.42 -10.36
CA SER A 321 -7.90 -28.09 -10.21
C SER A 321 -8.50 -28.02 -8.81
N THR A 322 -7.68 -27.80 -7.78
CA THR A 322 -8.12 -27.80 -6.36
C THR A 322 -8.44 -26.40 -5.84
N ILE A 323 -7.99 -25.33 -6.52
CA ILE A 323 -8.15 -23.94 -6.06
C ILE A 323 -9.64 -23.61 -5.83
N THR A 324 -10.51 -23.92 -6.77
CA THR A 324 -11.94 -23.63 -6.65
C THR A 324 -12.60 -24.35 -5.49
N GLN A 325 -12.18 -25.59 -5.19
CA GLN A 325 -12.72 -26.35 -4.06
C GLN A 325 -12.21 -25.81 -2.73
N ASP A 326 -10.93 -25.44 -2.65
CA ASP A 326 -10.37 -24.85 -1.43
C ASP A 326 -10.99 -23.48 -1.13
N LEU A 327 -11.26 -22.68 -2.15
CA LEU A 327 -12.02 -21.44 -2.01
C LEU A 327 -13.41 -21.66 -1.42
N LYS A 328 -14.18 -22.62 -1.92
CA LYS A 328 -15.51 -22.92 -1.37
C LYS A 328 -15.47 -23.23 0.12
N ASN A 329 -14.43 -23.90 0.57
CA ASN A 329 -14.31 -24.36 1.97
C ASN A 329 -13.74 -23.28 2.92
N ASN A 330 -12.84 -22.42 2.44
CA ASN A 330 -12.00 -21.58 3.29
C ASN A 330 -12.12 -20.08 2.99
N PHE A 331 -12.89 -19.67 1.98
CA PHE A 331 -12.94 -18.27 1.54
C PHE A 331 -13.60 -17.36 2.57
N ASP A 332 -14.64 -17.79 3.26
CA ASP A 332 -15.29 -16.98 4.31
C ASP A 332 -14.33 -16.72 5.49
N GLN A 333 -13.53 -17.72 5.87
CA GLN A 333 -12.50 -17.54 6.88
C GLN A 333 -11.44 -16.53 6.43
N TYR A 334 -11.01 -16.61 5.17
CA TYR A 334 -10.09 -15.64 4.57
C TYR A 334 -10.69 -14.25 4.55
N MET A 335 -11.94 -14.11 4.09
CA MET A 335 -12.65 -12.84 4.03
C MET A 335 -12.83 -12.19 5.39
N SER A 336 -13.01 -12.95 6.46
CA SER A 336 -13.11 -12.42 7.82
C SER A 336 -11.87 -11.58 8.20
N SER A 337 -10.67 -12.05 7.82
CA SER A 337 -9.43 -11.31 8.07
C SER A 337 -9.29 -10.08 7.17
N GLN A 338 -9.69 -10.20 5.89
CA GLN A 338 -9.65 -9.09 4.94
C GLN A 338 -10.66 -8.00 5.28
N PHE A 339 -11.85 -8.41 5.72
CA PHE A 339 -12.91 -7.49 6.16
C PHE A 339 -12.47 -6.61 7.31
N ARG A 340 -11.77 -7.17 8.31
CA ARG A 340 -11.18 -6.39 9.40
C ARG A 340 -10.20 -5.32 8.88
N SER A 341 -9.36 -5.68 7.92
CA SER A 341 -8.44 -4.73 7.30
C SER A 341 -9.19 -3.59 6.59
N VAL A 342 -10.28 -3.90 5.88
CA VAL A 342 -11.14 -2.92 5.23
C VAL A 342 -11.84 -2.02 6.25
N CYS A 343 -12.41 -2.58 7.32
CA CYS A 343 -13.03 -1.81 8.39
C CYS A 343 -12.03 -0.83 9.05
N LYS A 344 -10.77 -1.26 9.24
CA LYS A 344 -9.71 -0.38 9.73
C LYS A 344 -9.43 0.77 8.75
N GLN A 345 -9.33 0.50 7.45
CA GLN A 345 -9.17 1.53 6.42
C GLN A 345 -10.34 2.51 6.41
N PHE A 346 -11.57 2.01 6.51
CA PHE A 346 -12.78 2.83 6.63
C PHE A 346 -12.70 3.78 7.82
N LEU A 347 -12.38 3.29 9.00
CA LEU A 347 -12.25 4.14 10.19
C LEU A 347 -11.16 5.20 10.04
N LEU A 348 -10.02 4.87 9.46
CA LEU A 348 -8.97 5.85 9.16
C LEU A 348 -9.47 6.95 8.21
N GLN A 349 -10.24 6.58 7.19
CA GLN A 349 -10.82 7.53 6.24
C GLN A 349 -11.87 8.43 6.92
N GLN A 350 -12.79 7.86 7.73
CA GLN A 350 -13.78 8.60 8.50
C GLN A 350 -13.12 9.56 9.51
N ASN A 351 -12.01 9.12 10.13
CA ASN A 351 -11.21 9.93 11.05
C ASN A 351 -10.60 11.15 10.36
N CYS A 352 -10.00 10.97 9.19
CA CYS A 352 -9.47 12.07 8.38
C CYS A 352 -10.55 13.07 7.96
N GLN A 353 -11.78 12.59 7.69
CA GLN A 353 -12.94 13.40 7.33
C GLN A 353 -13.67 13.99 8.53
N ARG A 354 -13.24 13.69 9.77
CA ARG A 354 -13.87 14.12 11.04
C ARG A 354 -15.34 13.73 11.14
N LYS A 355 -15.71 12.56 10.61
CA LYS A 355 -17.09 12.03 10.64
C LYS A 355 -17.37 11.10 11.80
N LEU A 356 -16.38 10.84 12.65
CA LEU A 356 -16.52 10.01 13.86
C LEU A 356 -16.87 10.88 15.09
N PRO A 357 -17.44 10.30 16.13
CA PRO A 357 -17.81 11.00 17.36
C PRO A 357 -16.67 11.74 18.06
N PHE A 358 -15.43 11.36 17.77
CA PHE A 358 -14.20 12.09 18.09
C PHE A 358 -13.08 11.66 17.15
N VAL A 359 -12.08 12.54 16.98
CA VAL A 359 -10.87 12.23 16.19
C VAL A 359 -9.92 11.41 17.06
N PHE A 360 -9.57 10.22 16.61
CA PHE A 360 -8.62 9.38 17.33
C PHE A 360 -7.16 9.62 16.88
N SER A 361 -6.23 9.42 17.79
CA SER A 361 -4.78 9.52 17.54
C SER A 361 -4.14 8.17 17.22
N SER A 362 -4.75 7.06 17.63
CA SER A 362 -4.25 5.70 17.40
C SER A 362 -5.37 4.72 17.15
N ILE A 363 -5.06 3.66 16.36
CA ILE A 363 -5.98 2.57 16.07
C ILE A 363 -5.21 1.25 15.95
N GLY A 364 -5.73 0.18 16.54
CA GLY A 364 -5.16 -1.17 16.49
C GLY A 364 -6.15 -2.23 16.90
N SER A 365 -5.66 -3.45 17.14
CA SER A 365 -6.44 -4.57 17.69
C SER A 365 -6.00 -4.84 19.12
N LEU A 366 -6.92 -5.25 19.97
CA LEU A 366 -6.65 -5.59 21.36
C LEU A 366 -6.82 -7.10 21.57
N TRP A 367 -5.81 -7.75 22.09
CA TRP A 367 -5.87 -9.14 22.49
C TRP A 367 -5.08 -9.37 23.77
N ASN A 368 -5.62 -10.22 24.63
CA ASN A 368 -4.93 -10.68 25.83
C ASN A 368 -5.49 -12.03 26.27
N TYR A 369 -4.65 -12.80 26.97
CA TYR A 369 -5.10 -14.01 27.65
C TYR A 369 -5.80 -13.66 28.97
N ASP A 370 -7.07 -14.00 29.10
CA ASP A 370 -7.79 -13.84 30.36
C ASP A 370 -7.56 -15.06 31.26
N CYS A 371 -6.80 -14.87 32.32
CA CYS A 371 -6.48 -15.94 33.28
C CYS A 371 -7.72 -16.48 34.02
N LYS A 372 -8.81 -15.69 34.11
CA LYS A 372 -10.05 -16.11 34.82
C LYS A 372 -10.86 -17.03 33.93
N SER A 373 -11.11 -16.66 32.69
CA SER A 373 -11.88 -17.48 31.76
C SER A 373 -11.02 -18.53 31.03
N ARG A 374 -9.68 -18.49 31.18
CA ARG A 374 -8.70 -19.33 30.48
C ARG A 374 -8.86 -19.29 28.95
N LYS A 375 -9.26 -18.13 28.41
CA LYS A 375 -9.49 -17.92 26.96
C LYS A 375 -8.76 -16.67 26.49
N ASP A 376 -8.36 -16.70 25.22
CA ASP A 376 -7.95 -15.49 24.55
C ASP A 376 -9.15 -14.59 24.31
N VAL A 377 -9.07 -13.35 24.76
CA VAL A 377 -10.08 -12.33 24.52
C VAL A 377 -9.54 -11.35 23.52
N LYS A 378 -10.33 -11.07 22.47
CA LYS A 378 -9.94 -10.20 21.38
C LYS A 378 -11.03 -9.20 21.07
N ILE A 379 -10.60 -7.94 20.78
CA ILE A 379 -11.42 -6.90 20.16
C ILE A 379 -10.71 -6.54 18.84
N ASP A 380 -11.43 -6.60 17.74
CA ASP A 380 -10.85 -6.46 16.42
C ASP A 380 -10.29 -5.06 16.13
N LEU A 381 -10.99 -4.02 16.58
CA LEU A 381 -10.62 -2.63 16.39
C LEU A 381 -10.76 -1.85 17.69
N VAL A 382 -9.69 -1.19 18.07
CA VAL A 382 -9.70 -0.24 19.19
C VAL A 382 -9.06 1.05 18.70
N ALA A 383 -9.75 2.17 18.86
CA ALA A 383 -9.23 3.48 18.54
C ALA A 383 -9.40 4.42 19.72
N SER A 384 -8.42 5.27 20.01
CA SER A 384 -8.50 6.20 21.13
C SER A 384 -7.85 7.55 20.90
N CYS A 385 -8.32 8.50 21.70
CA CYS A 385 -7.66 9.77 21.95
C CYS A 385 -7.86 10.11 23.43
N ASP A 386 -6.78 10.21 24.18
CA ASP A 386 -6.78 10.40 25.64
C ASP A 386 -7.61 9.31 26.37
N SER A 387 -8.66 9.72 27.06
CA SER A 387 -9.57 8.83 27.80
C SER A 387 -10.84 8.46 27.01
N ASN A 388 -10.93 8.83 25.72
CA ASN A 388 -12.05 8.47 24.85
C ASN A 388 -11.65 7.25 24.01
N PHE A 389 -12.52 6.23 23.97
CA PHE A 389 -12.27 4.98 23.26
C PHE A 389 -13.43 4.59 22.36
N MET A 390 -13.09 4.04 21.20
CA MET A 390 -13.99 3.32 20.30
C MET A 390 -13.56 1.85 20.26
N PHE A 391 -14.50 0.94 20.48
CA PHE A 391 -14.30 -0.50 20.40
C PHE A 391 -15.13 -1.06 19.25
N GLY A 392 -14.56 -1.93 18.44
CA GLY A 392 -15.24 -2.47 17.26
C GLY A 392 -14.96 -3.94 17.04
N ASP A 393 -15.98 -4.70 16.69
CA ASP A 393 -15.87 -6.08 16.21
C ASP A 393 -16.35 -6.16 14.74
N CYS A 394 -15.65 -6.99 13.93
CA CYS A 394 -15.88 -7.16 12.50
C CYS A 394 -16.44 -8.56 12.23
N ILE A 395 -17.72 -8.65 11.86
CA ILE A 395 -18.47 -9.89 11.78
C ILE A 395 -18.69 -10.26 10.30
N TRP A 396 -18.09 -11.36 9.87
CA TRP A 396 -18.23 -11.92 8.51
C TRP A 396 -19.00 -13.23 8.58
N THR A 397 -20.33 -13.14 8.74
CA THR A 397 -21.27 -14.27 8.79
C THR A 397 -22.40 -14.04 7.81
N ASN A 398 -23.15 -15.08 7.48
CA ASN A 398 -24.34 -14.98 6.61
C ASN A 398 -25.60 -14.60 7.42
N GLU A 399 -25.51 -14.57 8.72
CA GLU A 399 -26.61 -14.21 9.63
C GLU A 399 -26.50 -12.73 10.03
N LYS A 400 -27.66 -12.11 10.29
CA LYS A 400 -27.73 -10.76 10.85
C LYS A 400 -27.13 -10.74 12.25
N VAL A 401 -26.38 -9.70 12.57
CA VAL A 401 -25.78 -9.50 13.90
C VAL A 401 -26.86 -9.02 14.87
N ASP A 402 -26.89 -9.61 16.06
CA ASP A 402 -27.82 -9.30 17.13
C ASP A 402 -27.18 -8.56 18.32
N SER A 403 -27.99 -8.23 19.33
CA SER A 403 -27.55 -7.51 20.53
C SER A 403 -26.60 -8.33 21.44
N GLU A 404 -26.57 -9.67 21.32
CA GLU A 404 -25.64 -10.50 22.09
C GLU A 404 -24.17 -10.21 21.72
N ILE A 405 -23.90 -9.95 20.45
CA ILE A 405 -22.55 -9.57 19.98
C ILE A 405 -22.14 -8.21 20.55
N LEU A 406 -23.06 -7.24 20.61
CA LEU A 406 -22.82 -5.94 21.22
C LEU A 406 -22.51 -6.07 22.71
N ASP A 407 -23.28 -6.87 23.42
CA ASP A 407 -23.09 -7.11 24.86
C ASP A 407 -21.77 -7.83 25.15
N SER A 408 -21.39 -8.77 24.28
CA SER A 408 -20.07 -9.40 24.34
C SER A 408 -18.96 -8.38 24.17
N LEU A 409 -19.07 -7.46 23.21
CA LEU A 409 -18.09 -6.38 22.98
C LEU A 409 -18.02 -5.44 24.20
N LYS A 410 -19.17 -5.02 24.76
CA LYS A 410 -19.24 -4.21 25.98
C LYS A 410 -18.59 -4.92 27.19
N GLN A 411 -18.78 -6.23 27.32
CA GLN A 411 -18.12 -7.01 28.38
C GLN A 411 -16.60 -7.14 28.18
N LYS A 412 -16.15 -7.35 26.95
CA LYS A 412 -14.73 -7.41 26.62
C LYS A 412 -14.03 -6.08 26.93
N SER A 413 -14.61 -4.93 26.54
CA SER A 413 -14.02 -3.61 26.77
C SER A 413 -13.79 -3.31 28.25
N LYS A 414 -14.78 -3.59 29.12
CA LYS A 414 -14.72 -3.39 30.58
C LYS A 414 -13.60 -4.18 31.26
N ARG A 415 -13.15 -5.31 30.66
CA ARG A 415 -12.07 -6.13 31.21
C ARG A 415 -10.69 -5.50 31.01
N PHE A 416 -10.52 -4.73 29.94
CA PHE A 416 -9.22 -4.22 29.54
C PHE A 416 -8.96 -2.80 30.03
N ILE A 417 -9.97 -1.95 30.06
CA ILE A 417 -9.80 -0.53 30.30
C ILE A 417 -10.84 -0.06 31.33
N LYS A 418 -10.39 0.72 32.31
CA LYS A 418 -11.22 1.31 33.36
C LYS A 418 -11.08 2.84 33.36
N GLY A 419 -12.10 3.53 33.83
CA GLY A 419 -12.06 4.99 34.00
C GLY A 419 -12.15 5.79 32.73
N LEU A 420 -12.90 5.30 31.74
CA LEU A 420 -13.11 5.97 30.46
C LEU A 420 -14.07 7.16 30.60
N LYS A 421 -13.81 8.24 29.86
CA LYS A 421 -14.70 9.40 29.74
C LYS A 421 -15.81 9.18 28.72
N LYS A 422 -15.45 8.58 27.57
CA LYS A 422 -16.39 8.28 26.51
C LYS A 422 -16.08 6.91 25.92
N GLU A 423 -17.11 6.08 25.82
CA GLU A 423 -17.04 4.75 25.20
C GLU A 423 -17.99 4.71 24.01
N ILE A 424 -17.47 4.33 22.85
CA ILE A 424 -18.24 4.12 21.61
C ILE A 424 -18.06 2.67 21.21
N PHE A 425 -19.15 2.02 20.84
CA PHE A 425 -19.15 0.64 20.34
C PHE A 425 -19.52 0.62 18.86
N MET A 426 -18.73 -0.10 18.07
CA MET A 426 -18.93 -0.18 16.64
C MET A 426 -19.07 -1.64 16.23
N LEU A 427 -20.08 -1.95 15.42
CA LEU A 427 -20.22 -3.27 14.83
C LEU A 427 -20.19 -3.13 13.31
N PHE A 428 -19.36 -3.96 12.70
CA PHE A 428 -19.27 -4.08 11.24
C PHE A 428 -19.82 -5.43 10.83
N SER A 429 -20.78 -5.46 9.93
CA SER A 429 -21.47 -6.70 9.52
C SER A 429 -21.49 -6.89 8.00
N LYS A 430 -21.21 -8.13 7.56
CA LYS A 430 -21.44 -8.56 6.18
C LYS A 430 -22.94 -8.55 5.83
N SER A 431 -23.78 -9.07 6.72
CA SER A 431 -25.19 -9.39 6.48
C SER A 431 -26.18 -8.44 7.13
N GLY A 432 -25.67 -7.34 7.73
CA GLY A 432 -26.51 -6.36 8.42
C GLY A 432 -26.85 -6.78 9.85
N PHE A 433 -27.89 -6.17 10.40
CA PHE A 433 -28.23 -6.23 11.81
C PHE A 433 -29.69 -6.60 11.99
N THR A 434 -30.05 -7.15 13.14
CA THR A 434 -31.44 -7.40 13.53
C THR A 434 -32.14 -6.09 13.82
N ASP A 435 -33.47 -6.05 13.65
CA ASP A 435 -34.26 -4.83 13.87
C ASP A 435 -34.15 -4.35 15.34
N ALA A 436 -34.09 -5.29 16.29
CA ALA A 436 -33.87 -4.97 17.71
C ALA A 436 -32.52 -4.26 17.97
N LEU A 437 -31.44 -4.68 17.31
CA LEU A 437 -30.14 -4.02 17.45
C LEU A 437 -30.11 -2.66 16.76
N ILE A 438 -30.82 -2.49 15.64
CA ILE A 438 -30.97 -1.21 14.97
C ILE A 438 -31.70 -0.22 15.90
N GLU A 439 -32.83 -0.62 16.49
CA GLU A 439 -33.59 0.20 17.46
C GLU A 439 -32.74 0.57 18.69
N GLU A 440 -31.95 -0.37 19.23
CA GLU A 440 -31.02 -0.09 20.33
C GLU A 440 -29.99 0.98 19.94
N ALA A 441 -29.45 0.90 18.71
CA ALA A 441 -28.46 1.86 18.22
C ALA A 441 -29.05 3.24 17.96
N GLU A 442 -30.28 3.34 17.45
CA GLU A 442 -31.00 4.61 17.25
C GLU A 442 -31.25 5.33 18.58
N ASN A 443 -31.49 4.59 19.63
CA ASN A 443 -31.73 5.12 20.99
C ASN A 443 -30.43 5.38 21.77
N SER A 444 -29.25 5.01 21.22
CA SER A 444 -27.99 5.08 21.95
C SER A 444 -26.86 5.71 21.08
N PRO A 445 -26.52 7.00 21.30
CA PRO A 445 -25.55 7.71 20.46
C PRO A 445 -24.11 7.17 20.55
N ASN A 446 -23.86 6.21 21.42
CA ASN A 446 -22.58 5.53 21.59
C ASN A 446 -22.50 4.18 20.88
N ILE A 447 -23.49 3.82 20.06
CA ILE A 447 -23.50 2.59 19.25
C ILE A 447 -23.50 2.99 17.77
N LEU A 448 -22.56 2.47 17.00
CA LEU A 448 -22.43 2.72 15.57
C LEU A 448 -22.49 1.39 14.81
N LEU A 449 -23.39 1.28 13.87
CA LEU A 449 -23.60 0.08 13.05
C LEU A 449 -23.21 0.38 11.59
N TYR A 450 -22.34 -0.46 11.04
CA TYR A 450 -21.87 -0.35 9.67
C TYR A 450 -22.03 -1.68 8.93
N ASP A 451 -22.92 -1.74 7.96
CA ASP A 451 -23.00 -2.86 7.03
C ASP A 451 -21.99 -2.68 5.88
N ILE A 452 -21.86 -3.69 5.01
CA ILE A 452 -20.93 -3.61 3.87
C ILE A 452 -21.27 -2.49 2.88
N ASN A 453 -22.53 -2.07 2.76
CA ASN A 453 -22.91 -1.00 1.85
C ASN A 453 -22.46 0.35 2.42
N SER A 454 -22.56 0.54 3.72
CA SER A 454 -22.10 1.74 4.43
C SER A 454 -20.62 2.05 4.17
N LEU A 455 -19.79 1.03 3.92
CA LEU A 455 -18.36 1.20 3.65
C LEU A 455 -18.09 1.91 2.30
N PHE A 456 -19.04 1.92 1.38
CA PHE A 456 -18.91 2.51 0.04
C PHE A 456 -19.72 3.79 -0.14
N VAL A 457 -20.36 4.31 0.90
CA VAL A 457 -21.03 5.60 0.90
C VAL A 457 -20.03 6.68 1.33
N LYS A 458 -20.00 7.81 0.60
CA LYS A 458 -19.13 8.97 0.91
C LYS A 458 -19.70 9.84 1.99
#